data_76a3cedeed6cf3de9878cdf9afeb62d8
#
_entry.id   76a3cedeed6cf3de9878cdf9afeb62d8
#
_cell.length_a   1.000
_cell.length_b   1.000
_cell.length_c   1.000
_cell.angle_alpha   90.00
_cell.angle_beta   90.00
_cell.angle_gamma   90.00
#
_symmetry.space_group_name_H-M   'P 1'
#
loop_
_entity.id
_entity.type
_entity.pdbx_description
1 polymer ?
#
loop_
_entity_poly.entity_id
_entity_poly.type
_entity_poly.pdbx_seq_one_letter_code
_entity_poly.pdbx_strand_id
1 'polypeptide(L)'
;MKITVRPFEWDDSDYQVRNYGTDGFTINRLLQRIQGDSDFTSDIITILIGINDIGLIINTDRTPFQQRNMLVSFYKCYADLITILTKSNSRIILMEPFLFPWPACYRTWLPFRQKISQMIHQLSEQFQIPYLTLHEELNEKARRYGYSEITTDGIHLTEQ
;
A
#
# COMPACT_ATOMS: atom_id res chain seq x y z
N MET A 1 -5.82 -15.91 -3.41
CA MET A 1 -4.50 -16.03 -4.07
C MET A 1 -3.44 -15.79 -3.01
N LYS A 2 -2.64 -16.80 -2.68
CA LYS A 2 -1.52 -16.66 -1.75
C LYS A 2 -0.38 -16.02 -2.53
N ILE A 3 -0.03 -14.78 -2.24
CA ILE A 3 1.21 -14.18 -2.73
C ILE A 3 2.33 -14.85 -1.94
N THR A 4 2.97 -15.85 -2.53
CA THR A 4 4.20 -16.39 -2.00
C THR A 4 5.32 -15.48 -2.48
N VAL A 5 5.70 -14.51 -1.68
CA VAL A 5 6.95 -13.78 -1.90
C VAL A 5 8.07 -14.79 -1.64
N ARG A 6 8.74 -15.27 -2.71
CA ARG A 6 10.00 -15.98 -2.51
C ARG A 6 11.00 -14.97 -1.95
N PRO A 7 11.68 -15.28 -0.85
CA PRO A 7 12.72 -14.41 -0.35
C PRO A 7 13.83 -14.33 -1.41
N PHE A 8 14.26 -13.13 -1.71
CA PHE A 8 15.63 -12.89 -2.15
C PHE A 8 16.52 -13.74 -1.23
N GLU A 9 17.50 -14.47 -1.75
CA GLU A 9 18.40 -15.29 -0.94
C GLU A 9 19.21 -14.38 0.02
N TRP A 10 18.58 -14.09 1.15
CA TRP A 10 19.26 -13.63 2.35
C TRP A 10 19.67 -14.89 3.11
N ASP A 11 20.82 -14.90 3.73
CA ASP A 11 21.24 -15.96 4.64
C ASP A 11 20.32 -15.91 5.88
N ASP A 12 19.26 -16.72 5.86
CA ASP A 12 17.96 -16.47 6.48
C ASP A 12 17.74 -17.17 7.80
N SER A 13 18.78 -17.47 8.54
CA SER A 13 18.60 -18.07 9.85
C SER A 13 17.97 -17.14 10.90
N ASP A 14 17.95 -15.80 10.65
CA ASP A 14 17.63 -14.81 11.69
C ASP A 14 16.30 -14.05 11.50
N TYR A 15 15.58 -14.21 10.38
CA TYR A 15 14.36 -13.45 10.12
C TYR A 15 13.14 -14.32 9.84
N GLN A 16 12.03 -14.08 10.54
CA GLN A 16 10.74 -14.68 10.25
C GLN A 16 9.82 -13.65 9.58
N VAL A 17 9.52 -13.84 8.28
CA VAL A 17 8.55 -13.00 7.56
C VAL A 17 7.14 -13.56 7.71
N ARG A 18 6.20 -12.71 8.15
CA ARG A 18 4.77 -13.03 8.23
C ARG A 18 4.02 -12.14 7.25
N ASN A 19 3.34 -12.75 6.27
CA ASN A 19 2.50 -12.01 5.34
C ASN A 19 1.07 -11.92 5.90
N TYR A 20 0.66 -10.72 6.27
CA TYR A 20 -0.70 -10.38 6.71
C TYR A 20 -1.54 -9.72 5.61
N GLY A 21 -0.99 -9.58 4.40
CA GLY A 21 -1.69 -9.03 3.25
C GLY A 21 -2.94 -9.84 2.93
N THR A 22 -4.02 -9.14 2.62
CA THR A 22 -5.29 -9.72 2.17
C THR A 22 -5.72 -9.00 0.90
N ASP A 23 -6.02 -9.76 -0.13
CA ASP A 23 -6.49 -9.23 -1.40
C ASP A 23 -7.77 -8.38 -1.22
N GLY A 24 -7.86 -7.27 -1.95
CA GLY A 24 -8.99 -6.35 -1.88
C GLY A 24 -9.09 -5.50 -0.61
N PHE A 25 -8.09 -5.53 0.30
CA PHE A 25 -8.15 -4.72 1.52
C PHE A 25 -8.01 -3.22 1.20
N THR A 26 -8.88 -2.44 1.83
CA THR A 26 -8.81 -0.98 1.94
C THR A 26 -8.25 -0.60 3.30
N ILE A 27 -7.87 0.66 3.46
CA ILE A 27 -7.37 1.18 4.74
C ILE A 27 -8.36 0.97 5.89
N ASN A 28 -9.66 1.13 5.62
CA ASN A 28 -10.70 0.93 6.63
C ASN A 28 -10.77 -0.54 7.10
N ARG A 29 -10.70 -1.50 6.17
CA ARG A 29 -10.68 -2.93 6.51
C ARG A 29 -9.42 -3.32 7.28
N LEU A 30 -8.27 -2.74 6.90
CA LEU A 30 -7.02 -2.95 7.63
C LEU A 30 -7.11 -2.41 9.05
N LEU A 31 -7.61 -1.17 9.22
CA LEU A 31 -7.81 -0.56 10.53
C LEU A 31 -8.72 -1.41 11.43
N GLN A 32 -9.87 -1.86 10.91
CA GLN A 32 -10.81 -2.71 11.65
C GLN A 32 -10.15 -4.02 12.10
N ARG A 33 -9.34 -4.64 11.22
CA ARG A 33 -8.61 -5.87 11.55
C ARG A 33 -7.62 -5.65 12.69
N ILE A 34 -6.82 -4.58 12.61
CA ILE A 34 -5.82 -4.27 13.64
C ILE A 34 -6.50 -3.91 14.98
N GLN A 35 -7.66 -3.25 14.94
CA GLN A 35 -8.44 -2.97 16.16
C GLN A 35 -9.00 -4.23 16.82
N GLY A 36 -9.28 -5.27 16.05
CA GLY A 36 -9.80 -6.55 16.52
C GLY A 36 -8.75 -7.59 16.91
N ASP A 37 -7.48 -7.35 16.57
CA ASP A 37 -6.38 -8.30 16.80
C ASP A 37 -5.39 -7.70 17.81
N SER A 38 -5.38 -8.25 19.04
CA SER A 38 -4.49 -7.78 20.11
C SER A 38 -3.04 -8.28 19.98
N ASP A 39 -2.78 -9.26 19.09
CA ASP A 39 -1.49 -9.98 19.02
C ASP A 39 -0.60 -9.50 17.86
N PHE A 40 -0.83 -8.31 17.34
CA PHE A 40 -0.03 -7.75 16.25
C PHE A 40 1.33 -7.26 16.77
N THR A 41 2.24 -8.22 17.01
CA THR A 41 3.60 -7.95 17.47
C THR A 41 4.62 -8.40 16.43
N SER A 42 5.50 -7.50 16.04
CA SER A 42 6.63 -7.77 15.13
C SER A 42 7.72 -6.74 15.39
N ASP A 43 8.99 -7.08 15.12
CA ASP A 43 10.08 -6.12 15.22
C ASP A 43 9.95 -5.00 14.17
N ILE A 44 9.53 -5.40 12.96
CA ILE A 44 9.32 -4.48 11.82
C ILE A 44 7.95 -4.76 11.20
N ILE A 45 7.19 -3.69 10.93
CA ILE A 45 5.92 -3.74 10.21
C ILE A 45 6.04 -2.87 8.95
N THR A 46 5.84 -3.47 7.79
CA THR A 46 5.74 -2.74 6.53
C THR A 46 4.28 -2.61 6.10
N ILE A 47 3.86 -1.42 5.66
CA ILE A 47 2.47 -1.14 5.28
C ILE A 47 2.43 -0.66 3.83
N LEU A 48 1.87 -1.50 2.95
CA LEU A 48 1.56 -1.17 1.56
C LEU A 48 0.05 -1.29 1.37
N ILE A 49 -0.65 -0.15 1.31
CA ILE A 49 -2.12 -0.07 1.22
C ILE A 49 -2.53 1.17 0.43
N GLY A 50 -3.71 1.17 -0.19
CA GLY A 50 -4.31 2.34 -0.82
C GLY A 50 -4.76 2.11 -2.26
N ILE A 51 -4.25 1.10 -2.96
CA ILE A 51 -4.64 0.84 -4.35
C ILE A 51 -6.13 0.44 -4.45
N ASN A 52 -6.64 -0.35 -3.52
CA ASN A 52 -8.04 -0.74 -3.48
C ASN A 52 -8.95 0.43 -3.06
N ASP A 53 -8.45 1.37 -2.26
CA ASP A 53 -9.15 2.62 -1.93
C ASP A 53 -9.33 3.48 -3.19
N ILE A 54 -8.32 3.58 -4.05
CA ILE A 54 -8.40 4.26 -5.35
C ILE A 54 -9.46 3.58 -6.23
N GLY A 55 -9.44 2.25 -6.30
CA GLY A 55 -10.43 1.48 -7.05
C GLY A 55 -11.87 1.79 -6.59
N LEU A 56 -12.11 1.85 -5.29
CA LEU A 56 -13.41 2.23 -4.74
C LEU A 56 -13.82 3.67 -5.08
N ILE A 57 -12.87 4.61 -5.11
CA ILE A 57 -13.16 6.01 -5.44
C ILE A 57 -13.57 6.15 -6.92
N ILE A 58 -12.92 5.39 -7.82
CA ILE A 58 -13.07 5.56 -9.26
C ILE A 58 -14.18 4.69 -9.84
N ASN A 59 -14.28 3.42 -9.41
CA ASN A 59 -15.21 2.43 -10.00
C ASN A 59 -16.63 2.52 -9.43
N THR A 60 -16.93 3.56 -8.68
CA THR A 60 -18.27 3.82 -8.13
C THR A 60 -18.79 5.16 -8.61
N ASP A 61 -20.10 5.25 -8.92
CA ASP A 61 -20.76 6.51 -9.32
C ASP A 61 -20.78 7.52 -8.17
N ARG A 62 -19.63 8.16 -7.93
CA ARG A 62 -19.47 9.12 -6.85
C ARG A 62 -19.24 10.52 -7.37
N THR A 63 -19.93 11.46 -6.75
CA THR A 63 -19.71 12.88 -7.04
C THR A 63 -18.31 13.32 -6.59
N PRO A 64 -17.74 14.39 -7.17
CA PRO A 64 -16.45 14.93 -6.74
C PRO A 64 -16.40 15.27 -5.25
N PHE A 65 -17.52 15.64 -4.64
CA PHE A 65 -17.64 15.88 -3.22
C PHE A 65 -17.47 14.58 -2.41
N GLN A 66 -18.15 13.51 -2.82
CA GLN A 66 -18.02 12.18 -2.19
C GLN A 66 -16.60 11.63 -2.33
N GLN A 67 -15.98 11.76 -3.50
CA GLN A 67 -14.58 11.35 -3.71
C GLN A 67 -13.62 12.08 -2.77
N ARG A 68 -13.80 13.40 -2.57
CA ARG A 68 -13.02 14.16 -1.59
C ARG A 68 -13.22 13.67 -0.16
N ASN A 69 -14.47 13.37 0.22
CA ASN A 69 -14.76 12.84 1.56
C ASN A 69 -14.11 11.46 1.77
N MET A 70 -14.07 10.63 0.73
CA MET A 70 -13.36 9.34 0.80
C MET A 70 -11.85 9.51 1.01
N LEU A 71 -11.22 10.49 0.34
CA LEU A 71 -9.81 10.80 0.57
C LEU A 71 -9.56 11.32 2.00
N VAL A 72 -10.43 12.17 2.52
CA VAL A 72 -10.36 12.64 3.92
C VAL A 72 -10.50 11.46 4.90
N SER A 73 -11.43 10.56 4.63
CA SER A 73 -11.62 9.33 5.43
C SER A 73 -10.38 8.43 5.36
N PHE A 74 -9.80 8.25 4.16
CA PHE A 74 -8.56 7.51 3.99
C PHE A 74 -7.45 8.06 4.88
N TYR A 75 -7.20 9.36 4.84
CA TYR A 75 -6.17 10.01 5.65
C TYR A 75 -6.39 9.76 7.15
N LYS A 76 -7.61 9.95 7.63
CA LYS A 76 -7.96 9.72 9.05
C LYS A 76 -7.76 8.27 9.47
N CYS A 77 -8.29 7.32 8.69
CA CYS A 77 -8.12 5.90 8.98
C CYS A 77 -6.65 5.48 8.99
N TYR A 78 -5.83 6.06 8.10
CA TYR A 78 -4.40 5.77 8.06
C TYR A 78 -3.67 6.36 9.28
N ALA A 79 -4.01 7.58 9.70
CA ALA A 79 -3.47 8.20 10.92
C ALA A 79 -3.84 7.38 12.18
N ASP A 80 -5.10 6.91 12.25
CA ASP A 80 -5.57 6.05 13.34
C ASP A 80 -4.81 4.72 13.36
N LEU A 81 -4.60 4.11 12.20
CA LEU A 81 -3.81 2.88 12.06
C LEU A 81 -2.37 3.07 12.59
N ILE A 82 -1.68 4.13 12.15
CA ILE A 82 -0.34 4.45 12.64
C ILE A 82 -0.36 4.65 14.16
N THR A 83 -1.33 5.40 14.67
CA THR A 83 -1.46 5.67 16.11
C THR A 83 -1.63 4.39 16.93
N ILE A 84 -2.33 3.39 16.41
CA ILE A 84 -2.47 2.10 17.08
C ILE A 84 -1.14 1.34 17.02
N LEU A 85 -0.52 1.26 15.85
CA LEU A 85 0.72 0.50 15.64
C LEU A 85 1.92 1.10 16.37
N THR A 86 1.96 2.42 16.56
CA THR A 86 3.03 3.09 17.35
C THR A 86 2.98 2.80 18.84
N LYS A 87 1.87 2.22 19.34
CA LYS A 87 1.81 1.73 20.74
C LYS A 87 2.56 0.41 20.94
N SER A 88 2.86 -0.32 19.89
CA SER A 88 3.76 -1.47 19.92
C SER A 88 5.22 -0.99 19.82
N ASN A 89 6.15 -1.81 20.25
CA ASN A 89 7.59 -1.52 20.09
C ASN A 89 8.09 -1.80 18.67
N SER A 90 7.19 -1.98 17.70
CA SER A 90 7.53 -2.29 16.31
C SER A 90 8.08 -1.08 15.57
N ARG A 91 9.09 -1.29 14.73
CA ARG A 91 9.50 -0.31 13.71
C ARG A 91 8.51 -0.35 12.55
N ILE A 92 7.90 0.78 12.22
CA ILE A 92 6.95 0.89 11.11
C ILE A 92 7.66 1.47 9.89
N ILE A 93 7.38 0.93 8.71
CA ILE A 93 7.81 1.45 7.41
C ILE A 93 6.56 1.61 6.54
N LEU A 94 6.28 2.83 6.11
CA LEU A 94 5.21 3.09 5.16
C LEU A 94 5.75 2.93 3.74
N MET A 95 4.99 2.26 2.88
CA MET A 95 5.38 2.01 1.50
C MET A 95 4.46 2.74 0.55
N GLU A 96 5.04 3.31 -0.50
CA GLU A 96 4.29 4.02 -1.53
C GLU A 96 3.39 3.07 -2.32
N PRO A 97 2.07 3.32 -2.41
CA PRO A 97 1.24 2.58 -3.34
C PRO A 97 1.65 2.90 -4.78
N PHE A 98 1.92 1.86 -5.54
CA PHE A 98 2.32 1.96 -6.93
C PHE A 98 1.19 1.52 -7.87
N LEU A 99 1.29 1.93 -9.11
CA LEU A 99 0.34 1.62 -10.17
C LEU A 99 1.07 1.76 -11.51
N PHE A 100 0.80 0.86 -12.44
CA PHE A 100 1.31 0.99 -13.80
C PHE A 100 0.23 1.62 -14.71
N PRO A 101 0.60 2.48 -15.69
CA PRO A 101 -0.33 3.04 -16.67
C PRO A 101 -0.72 2.01 -17.75
N TRP A 102 -0.63 0.74 -17.43
CA TRP A 102 -0.90 -0.42 -18.25
C TRP A 102 -1.61 -1.51 -17.41
N PRO A 103 -2.76 -2.03 -17.88
CA PRO A 103 -3.57 -1.60 -19.03
C PRO A 103 -3.98 -0.13 -18.98
N ALA A 104 -4.32 0.44 -20.15
CA ALA A 104 -4.57 1.87 -20.31
C ALA A 104 -5.69 2.44 -19.40
N CYS A 105 -6.61 1.59 -18.92
CA CYS A 105 -7.68 1.98 -17.98
C CYS A 105 -7.14 2.57 -16.68
N TYR A 106 -5.95 2.16 -16.24
CA TYR A 106 -5.33 2.67 -15.01
C TYR A 106 -4.77 4.08 -15.11
N ARG A 107 -4.70 4.66 -16.33
CA ARG A 107 -4.27 6.07 -16.49
C ARG A 107 -5.17 7.03 -15.72
N THR A 108 -6.46 6.72 -15.63
CA THR A 108 -7.42 7.54 -14.86
C THR A 108 -7.23 7.44 -13.35
N TRP A 109 -6.53 6.40 -12.87
CA TRP A 109 -6.25 6.19 -11.46
C TRP A 109 -5.03 6.99 -10.97
N LEU A 110 -4.10 7.34 -11.86
CA LEU A 110 -2.84 8.00 -11.51
C LEU A 110 -3.00 9.28 -10.67
N PRO A 111 -3.96 10.20 -10.97
CA PRO A 111 -4.15 11.38 -10.14
C PRO A 111 -4.57 11.06 -8.70
N PHE A 112 -5.35 10.00 -8.49
CA PHE A 112 -5.76 9.56 -7.16
C PHE A 112 -4.62 8.85 -6.43
N ARG A 113 -3.87 8.00 -7.15
CA ARG A 113 -2.66 7.38 -6.63
C ARG A 113 -1.68 8.46 -6.11
N GLN A 114 -1.45 9.52 -6.89
CA GLN A 114 -0.58 10.61 -6.48
C GLN A 114 -1.09 11.30 -5.20
N LYS A 115 -2.39 11.58 -5.08
CA LYS A 115 -2.98 12.18 -3.88
C LYS A 115 -2.80 11.27 -2.66
N ILE A 116 -3.09 9.98 -2.79
CA ILE A 116 -2.93 9.01 -1.70
C ILE A 116 -1.46 8.89 -1.30
N SER A 117 -0.54 8.83 -2.26
CA SER A 117 0.90 8.80 -2.00
C SER A 117 1.36 10.04 -1.21
N GLN A 118 0.90 11.23 -1.60
CA GLN A 118 1.19 12.47 -0.87
C GLN A 118 0.64 12.44 0.57
N MET A 119 -0.57 11.92 0.76
CA MET A 119 -1.17 11.79 2.10
C MET A 119 -0.37 10.84 3.00
N ILE A 120 0.07 9.70 2.47
CA ILE A 120 0.89 8.75 3.22
C ILE A 120 2.26 9.37 3.54
N HIS A 121 2.85 10.07 2.59
CA HIS A 121 4.11 10.79 2.82
C HIS A 121 3.97 11.87 3.90
N GLN A 122 2.91 12.68 3.88
CA GLN A 122 2.62 13.64 4.95
C GLN A 122 2.49 12.98 6.32
N LEU A 123 1.83 11.82 6.38
CA LEU A 123 1.73 11.04 7.62
C LEU A 123 3.10 10.50 8.06
N SER A 124 3.95 10.05 7.13
CA SER A 124 5.31 9.61 7.45
C SER A 124 6.12 10.73 8.10
N GLU A 125 6.03 11.95 7.59
CA GLU A 125 6.68 13.13 8.17
C GLU A 125 6.10 13.48 9.54
N GLN A 126 4.75 13.52 9.65
CA GLN A 126 4.06 13.85 10.90
C GLN A 126 4.40 12.88 12.05
N PHE A 127 4.48 11.59 11.75
CA PHE A 127 4.77 10.54 12.73
C PHE A 127 6.26 10.17 12.80
N GLN A 128 7.12 10.80 11.99
CA GLN A 128 8.55 10.52 11.89
C GLN A 128 8.84 9.03 11.56
N ILE A 129 8.06 8.47 10.64
CA ILE A 129 8.14 7.09 10.19
C ILE A 129 8.80 7.03 8.80
N PRO A 130 9.74 6.09 8.54
CA PRO A 130 10.33 5.92 7.22
C PRO A 130 9.28 5.69 6.13
N TYR A 131 9.47 6.31 4.96
CA TYR A 131 8.65 6.17 3.78
C TYR A 131 9.49 5.61 2.62
N LEU A 132 9.06 4.47 2.07
CA LEU A 132 9.72 3.83 0.95
C LEU A 132 8.99 4.19 -0.35
N THR A 133 9.65 4.91 -1.23
CA THR A 133 9.15 5.24 -2.57
C THR A 133 9.30 4.04 -3.50
N LEU A 134 8.25 3.70 -4.25
CA LEU A 134 8.22 2.53 -5.13
C LEU A 134 7.74 2.84 -6.54
N HIS A 135 6.85 3.83 -6.69
CA HIS A 135 6.12 4.02 -7.94
C HIS A 135 7.02 4.30 -9.13
N GLU A 136 7.93 5.26 -9.01
CA GLU A 136 8.78 5.64 -10.14
C GLU A 136 9.79 4.55 -10.47
N GLU A 137 10.43 3.96 -9.46
CA GLU A 137 11.40 2.88 -9.68
C GLU A 137 10.78 1.68 -10.41
N LEU A 138 9.60 1.23 -9.98
CA LEU A 138 8.90 0.12 -10.62
C LEU A 138 8.46 0.46 -12.04
N ASN A 139 7.99 1.69 -12.28
CA ASN A 139 7.61 2.14 -13.61
C ASN A 139 8.84 2.29 -14.54
N GLU A 140 9.99 2.71 -14.04
CA GLU A 140 11.24 2.71 -14.82
C GLU A 140 11.66 1.29 -15.22
N LYS A 141 11.59 0.35 -14.29
CA LYS A 141 11.84 -1.07 -14.60
C LYS A 141 10.86 -1.58 -15.65
N ALA A 142 9.56 -1.28 -15.52
CA ALA A 142 8.56 -1.70 -16.48
C ALA A 142 8.75 -1.07 -17.88
N ARG A 143 9.19 0.20 -17.95
CA ARG A 143 9.56 0.83 -19.24
C ARG A 143 10.77 0.17 -19.88
N ARG A 144 11.74 -0.26 -19.07
CA ARG A 144 12.99 -0.85 -19.54
C ARG A 144 12.85 -2.31 -19.99
N TYR A 145 12.11 -3.10 -19.23
CA TYR A 145 12.03 -4.56 -19.42
C TYR A 145 10.70 -5.02 -20.06
N GLY A 146 9.71 -4.14 -20.14
CA GLY A 146 8.35 -4.47 -20.55
C GLY A 146 7.40 -4.60 -19.36
N TYR A 147 6.15 -4.12 -19.52
CA TYR A 147 5.17 -4.18 -18.43
C TYR A 147 4.81 -5.60 -18.03
N SER A 148 4.66 -6.51 -18.99
CA SER A 148 4.36 -7.92 -18.74
C SER A 148 5.42 -8.67 -17.92
N GLU A 149 6.66 -8.18 -17.91
CA GLU A 149 7.74 -8.76 -17.11
C GLU A 149 7.69 -8.30 -15.65
N ILE A 150 7.07 -7.15 -15.38
CA ILE A 150 7.07 -6.54 -14.04
C ILE A 150 5.71 -6.66 -13.36
N THR A 151 4.61 -6.63 -14.13
CA THR A 151 3.26 -6.68 -13.57
C THR A 151 2.36 -7.62 -14.35
N THR A 152 1.50 -8.34 -13.65
CA THR A 152 0.52 -9.25 -14.26
C THR A 152 -0.70 -8.51 -14.79
N ASP A 153 -1.10 -7.42 -14.16
CA ASP A 153 -2.37 -6.73 -14.42
C ASP A 153 -2.31 -5.19 -14.25
N GLY A 154 -1.13 -4.64 -13.93
CA GLY A 154 -0.93 -3.23 -13.67
C GLY A 154 -0.99 -2.83 -12.19
N ILE A 155 -1.29 -3.76 -11.30
CA ILE A 155 -1.38 -3.57 -9.83
C ILE A 155 -0.49 -4.58 -9.10
N HIS A 156 -0.50 -5.83 -9.53
CA HIS A 156 0.26 -6.91 -8.92
C HIS A 156 1.57 -7.13 -9.68
N LEU A 157 2.63 -7.38 -8.92
CA LEU A 157 3.93 -7.71 -9.49
C LEU A 157 3.96 -9.16 -9.97
N THR A 158 4.81 -9.46 -10.97
CA THR A 158 5.12 -10.82 -11.41
C THR A 158 5.93 -11.55 -10.34
N GLU A 159 5.80 -12.87 -10.29
CA GLU A 159 6.69 -13.74 -9.53
C GLU A 159 7.99 -13.93 -10.32
N GLN A 160 9.04 -13.17 -10.03
CA GLN A 160 10.40 -13.39 -10.54
C GLN A 160 11.38 -13.50 -9.38
#